data_48a752c0c5584d1a5ddd4ffda76eb54f
#
_entry.id   48a752c0c5584d1a5ddd4ffda76eb54f
#
_cell.length_a   1.000
_cell.length_b   1.000
_cell.length_c   1.000
_cell.angle_alpha   90.00
_cell.angle_beta   90.00
_cell.angle_gamma   90.00
#
_symmetry.space_group_name_H-M   'P 1'
#
loop_
_entity.id
_entity.type
_entity.pdbx_description
1 polymer ?
#
loop_
_entity_poly.entity_id
_entity_poly.type
_entity_poly.pdbx_seq_one_letter_code
_entity_poly.pdbx_strand_id
1 'polypeptide(L)'
;MAKRKGVHPLVSAATLAPLAIGLLTPNTPAHLATARTAHHMTAVAASCTLPFDAIAVHHPIDDSCGPSGSESDDTTARAMQNQAKNNFCAQGAPVNIDFEVLHQLQADAENQGITFGSDGQIPSDRSVLQNLPTKAGPLGEGTVARIAAFVIKAKYSNVGKGESVNCKQTDREGNDIHIVLGEKSNQDDECSSATAEMSPHFRPDTWDPSVLTDHNERLYRFTGQIFFDASHRPCSPDGKGSPKRSAIWELHPVYGVDICADPSNNCTVDNDQNWVALSDSVGTGTPPTETRLWLPENLLKESPARAAPSGQGHLAHPASQFPPPL
;
A
#
# COMPACT_ATOMS: atom_id res chain seq x y z
N MET A 1 -47.14 47.00 -19.80
CA MET A 1 -46.62 48.31 -20.27
C MET A 1 -45.17 48.11 -20.58
N ALA A 2 -44.84 48.00 -21.81
CA ALA A 2 -44.33 49.02 -22.74
C ALA A 2 -42.86 49.35 -22.39
N LYS A 3 -41.88 49.33 -23.20
CA LYS A 3 -41.61 49.25 -24.65
C LYS A 3 -40.07 49.31 -24.83
N ARG A 4 -39.56 48.54 -25.79
CA ARG A 4 -38.86 48.99 -27.02
C ARG A 4 -37.45 49.61 -26.78
N LYS A 5 -36.50 49.41 -27.58
CA LYS A 5 -36.10 49.06 -28.98
C LYS A 5 -34.58 49.16 -28.98
N GLY A 6 -33.78 48.43 -29.60
CA GLY A 6 -33.66 48.20 -31.04
C GLY A 6 -32.49 49.00 -31.58
N VAL A 7 -31.65 48.32 -32.35
CA VAL A 7 -31.09 48.76 -33.63
C VAL A 7 -29.65 48.32 -33.84
N HIS A 8 -29.46 47.42 -34.80
CA HIS A 8 -28.27 47.22 -35.62
C HIS A 8 -28.02 48.41 -36.56
N PRO A 9 -27.04 48.43 -37.47
CA PRO A 9 -25.85 47.62 -37.76
C PRO A 9 -24.63 48.52 -38.12
N LEU A 10 -23.50 47.93 -38.47
CA LEU A 10 -22.81 48.28 -39.73
C LEU A 10 -21.59 47.37 -39.95
N VAL A 11 -21.64 46.81 -41.11
CA VAL A 11 -20.64 46.09 -41.86
C VAL A 11 -19.57 47.06 -42.33
N SER A 12 -18.33 46.66 -42.29
CA SER A 12 -17.33 47.13 -43.24
C SER A 12 -16.28 46.08 -43.53
N ALA A 13 -16.27 45.70 -44.77
CA ALA A 13 -15.28 44.85 -45.41
C ALA A 13 -14.16 45.72 -45.93
N ALA A 14 -12.92 45.25 -45.80
CA ALA A 14 -11.80 45.68 -46.64
C ALA A 14 -10.68 44.60 -46.65
N THR A 15 -10.66 43.90 -47.73
CA THR A 15 -9.57 43.68 -48.71
C THR A 15 -8.23 43.13 -48.26
N LEU A 16 -7.95 42.05 -48.92
CA LEU A 16 -6.76 41.26 -49.17
C LEU A 16 -5.47 42.03 -49.50
N ALA A 17 -4.35 41.52 -49.01
CA ALA A 17 -3.12 41.35 -49.78
C ALA A 17 -2.27 40.20 -49.19
N PRO A 18 -1.68 39.34 -50.03
CA PRO A 18 -0.83 38.28 -49.60
C PRO A 18 0.63 38.74 -49.55
N LEU A 19 1.38 38.37 -48.51
CA LEU A 19 2.82 38.38 -48.57
C LEU A 19 3.34 37.00 -48.14
N ALA A 20 4.05 36.42 -49.07
CA ALA A 20 4.71 35.15 -48.92
C ALA A 20 6.05 35.30 -48.16
N ILE A 21 6.56 34.14 -47.75
CA ILE A 21 7.97 33.79 -47.51
C ILE A 21 8.47 33.89 -46.08
N GLY A 22 8.90 32.74 -45.62
CA GLY A 22 9.77 32.60 -44.48
C GLY A 22 9.61 31.24 -43.81
N LEU A 23 9.99 30.16 -44.49
CA LEU A 23 10.27 28.88 -43.85
C LEU A 23 11.44 29.04 -42.86
N LEU A 24 11.13 29.28 -41.60
CA LEU A 24 12.05 29.05 -40.50
C LEU A 24 11.44 27.93 -39.68
N THR A 25 11.95 26.71 -39.86
CA THR A 25 11.71 25.60 -38.95
C THR A 25 12.29 25.94 -37.58
N PRO A 26 11.51 26.05 -36.54
CA PRO A 26 12.08 26.02 -35.19
C PRO A 26 12.53 24.60 -34.92
N ASN A 27 13.81 24.40 -34.72
CA ASN A 27 14.36 23.26 -34.00
C ASN A 27 13.74 23.26 -32.59
N THR A 28 12.65 22.57 -32.44
CA THR A 28 12.16 22.19 -31.12
C THR A 28 13.08 21.10 -30.60
N PRO A 29 13.79 21.30 -29.48
CA PRO A 29 14.46 20.18 -28.84
C PRO A 29 13.37 19.17 -28.49
N ALA A 30 13.51 17.98 -29.02
CA ALA A 30 12.71 16.84 -28.55
C ALA A 30 13.02 16.65 -27.08
N HIS A 31 12.13 17.17 -26.23
CA HIS A 31 12.05 16.70 -24.86
C HIS A 31 11.73 15.22 -24.94
N LEU A 32 12.74 14.40 -24.75
CA LEU A 32 12.56 13.01 -24.37
C LEU A 32 11.71 13.04 -23.08
N ALA A 33 10.42 12.89 -23.24
CA ALA A 33 9.55 12.49 -22.15
C ALA A 33 10.03 11.08 -21.79
N THR A 34 10.87 10.99 -20.78
CA THR A 34 11.14 9.74 -20.09
C THR A 34 9.79 9.27 -19.57
N ALA A 35 9.24 8.25 -20.22
CA ALA A 35 8.09 7.53 -19.72
C ALA A 35 8.47 7.04 -18.32
N ARG A 36 7.91 7.66 -17.27
CA ARG A 36 8.00 7.17 -15.91
C ARG A 36 7.23 5.85 -15.91
N THR A 37 7.96 4.76 -15.92
CA THR A 37 7.40 3.43 -15.73
C THR A 37 6.82 3.39 -14.32
N ALA A 38 5.53 3.28 -14.20
CA ALA A 38 4.87 3.02 -12.92
C ALA A 38 5.40 1.67 -12.41
N HIS A 39 6.09 1.71 -11.28
CA HIS A 39 6.63 0.51 -10.65
C HIS A 39 5.51 -0.22 -9.93
N HIS A 40 5.00 -1.29 -10.53
CA HIS A 40 4.22 -2.29 -9.82
C HIS A 40 5.15 -3.03 -8.86
N MET A 41 4.96 -2.81 -7.56
CA MET A 41 5.65 -3.63 -6.57
C MET A 41 4.76 -4.80 -6.17
N THR A 42 5.18 -5.97 -6.56
CA THR A 42 4.64 -7.24 -6.08
C THR A 42 5.44 -7.68 -4.85
N ALA A 43 4.70 -8.13 -3.88
CA ALA A 43 5.11 -8.54 -2.57
C ALA A 43 6.35 -9.44 -2.50
N VAL A 44 7.22 -9.15 -1.57
CA VAL A 44 8.46 -9.86 -1.30
C VAL A 44 8.58 -10.16 0.20
N ALA A 45 9.02 -11.34 0.61
CA ALA A 45 8.96 -12.06 1.90
C ALA A 45 9.62 -11.45 3.16
N ALA A 46 9.26 -11.94 4.31
CA ALA A 46 9.53 -11.52 5.69
C ALA A 46 10.87 -10.81 5.99
N SER A 47 10.79 -9.66 6.64
CA SER A 47 11.85 -8.71 6.98
C SER A 47 12.50 -8.03 5.76
N CYS A 48 12.17 -6.76 5.57
CA CYS A 48 12.86 -5.93 4.60
C CYS A 48 14.35 -5.85 4.96
N THR A 49 15.21 -6.39 4.10
CA THR A 49 16.65 -6.29 4.25
C THR A 49 17.25 -5.06 3.57
N LEU A 50 16.41 -4.29 2.87
CA LEU A 50 16.81 -3.06 2.21
C LEU A 50 16.73 -1.89 3.20
N PRO A 51 17.70 -0.97 3.16
CA PRO A 51 17.60 0.28 3.88
C PRO A 51 16.33 1.03 3.46
N PHE A 52 15.69 1.73 4.39
CA PHE A 52 14.51 2.56 4.12
C PHE A 52 14.75 3.52 2.96
N ASP A 53 15.88 4.22 2.95
CA ASP A 53 16.31 5.16 1.92
C ASP A 53 16.37 4.52 0.51
N ALA A 54 16.62 3.23 0.41
CA ALA A 54 16.67 2.54 -0.89
C ALA A 54 15.28 2.28 -1.49
N ILE A 55 14.23 2.36 -0.70
CA ILE A 55 12.84 2.08 -1.08
C ILE A 55 12.06 3.37 -1.24
N ALA A 56 12.30 4.32 -0.38
CA ALA A 56 11.60 5.60 -0.26
C ALA A 56 12.12 6.71 -1.20
N VAL A 57 12.84 6.38 -2.26
CA VAL A 57 13.72 7.30 -3.02
C VAL A 57 13.01 8.37 -3.86
N HIS A 58 11.69 8.48 -3.86
CA HIS A 58 11.03 9.34 -4.85
C HIS A 58 9.89 10.23 -4.31
N HIS A 59 9.67 10.25 -3.01
CA HIS A 59 8.59 11.04 -2.41
C HIS A 59 9.17 12.16 -1.53
N PRO A 60 8.61 13.37 -1.56
CA PRO A 60 9.14 14.51 -0.77
C PRO A 60 9.20 14.25 0.73
N ILE A 61 8.34 13.41 1.27
CA ILE A 61 8.35 13.05 2.68
C ILE A 61 9.63 12.29 3.09
N ASP A 62 10.25 11.55 2.17
CA ASP A 62 11.41 10.70 2.45
C ASP A 62 12.65 11.51 2.83
N ASP A 63 12.75 12.76 2.37
CA ASP A 63 13.83 13.66 2.71
C ASP A 63 13.81 14.07 4.21
N SER A 64 12.68 13.90 4.87
CA SER A 64 12.46 14.43 6.22
C SER A 64 11.88 13.44 7.22
N CYS A 65 11.47 12.25 6.78
CA CYS A 65 10.75 11.28 7.59
C CYS A 65 11.31 9.86 7.40
N GLY A 66 11.99 9.36 8.41
CA GLY A 66 12.55 8.02 8.43
C GLY A 66 11.52 6.95 8.88
N PRO A 67 11.95 5.68 8.98
CA PRO A 67 11.06 4.54 9.25
C PRO A 67 10.35 4.61 10.61
N SER A 68 10.95 5.25 11.60
CA SER A 68 10.36 5.44 12.95
C SER A 68 9.40 6.62 13.03
N GLY A 69 9.17 7.32 11.92
CA GLY A 69 8.32 8.50 11.88
C GLY A 69 8.85 9.62 12.79
N SER A 70 7.96 10.26 13.56
CA SER A 70 8.34 11.36 14.45
C SER A 70 9.01 10.94 15.76
N GLU A 71 9.26 9.64 15.97
CA GLU A 71 9.89 9.15 17.18
C GLU A 71 11.42 9.35 17.11
N SER A 72 11.99 9.90 18.18
CA SER A 72 13.44 10.14 18.28
C SER A 72 14.21 8.96 18.87
N ASP A 73 13.51 7.96 19.42
CA ASP A 73 14.07 6.73 19.98
C ASP A 73 13.42 5.55 19.28
N ASP A 74 14.19 4.87 18.46
CA ASP A 74 13.76 3.75 17.63
C ASP A 74 13.31 2.51 18.43
N THR A 75 13.61 2.48 19.73
CA THR A 75 13.30 1.36 20.63
C THR A 75 11.96 1.50 21.34
N THR A 76 11.27 2.62 21.18
CA THR A 76 9.94 2.78 21.77
C THR A 76 8.91 1.89 21.07
N ALA A 77 7.88 1.46 21.81
CA ALA A 77 6.80 0.67 21.21
C ALA A 77 6.13 1.39 20.02
N ARG A 78 6.01 2.72 20.09
CA ARG A 78 5.49 3.54 19.00
C ARG A 78 6.44 3.56 17.80
N ALA A 79 7.74 3.73 18.02
CA ALA A 79 8.73 3.67 16.95
C ALA A 79 8.70 2.31 16.24
N MET A 80 8.64 1.21 16.98
CA MET A 80 8.51 -0.13 16.42
C MET A 80 7.20 -0.32 15.65
N GLN A 81 6.09 0.26 16.10
CA GLN A 81 4.83 0.27 15.34
C GLN A 81 4.97 1.07 14.03
N ASN A 82 5.59 2.25 14.07
CA ASN A 82 5.86 3.04 12.87
C ASN A 82 6.76 2.29 11.89
N GLN A 83 7.81 1.64 12.38
CA GLN A 83 8.69 0.79 11.55
C GLN A 83 7.93 -0.37 10.90
N ALA A 84 6.99 -0.99 11.61
CA ALA A 84 6.12 -2.01 11.04
C ALA A 84 5.17 -1.44 9.98
N LYS A 85 4.60 -0.26 10.20
CA LYS A 85 3.81 0.49 9.20
C LYS A 85 4.65 0.85 7.97
N ASN A 86 5.90 1.21 8.15
CA ASN A 86 6.84 1.58 7.08
C ASN A 86 7.64 0.39 6.53
N ASN A 87 7.15 -0.83 6.69
CA ASN A 87 7.76 -1.99 6.07
C ASN A 87 7.33 -2.11 4.59
N PHE A 88 8.06 -1.42 3.70
CA PHE A 88 7.73 -1.35 2.27
C PHE A 88 8.20 -2.56 1.47
N CYS A 89 8.79 -3.55 2.09
CA CYS A 89 9.32 -4.73 1.43
C CYS A 89 9.01 -6.05 2.16
N ALA A 90 7.87 -6.15 2.80
CA ALA A 90 7.40 -7.44 3.30
C ALA A 90 7.37 -8.47 2.16
N GLN A 91 7.84 -9.67 2.45
CA GLN A 91 8.21 -10.65 1.43
C GLN A 91 7.37 -11.92 1.53
N GLY A 92 7.22 -12.68 0.45
CA GLY A 92 6.50 -13.94 0.33
C GLY A 92 5.39 -13.88 -0.72
N ALA A 93 5.00 -15.03 -1.19
CA ALA A 93 3.81 -15.11 -2.01
C ALA A 93 2.62 -14.61 -1.18
N PRO A 94 1.78 -13.73 -1.74
CA PRO A 94 0.62 -13.23 -1.01
C PRO A 94 -0.32 -14.37 -0.60
N VAL A 95 -0.75 -14.36 0.65
CA VAL A 95 -1.79 -15.26 1.14
C VAL A 95 -3.16 -14.63 0.85
N ASN A 96 -4.05 -15.39 0.23
CA ASN A 96 -5.41 -14.93 0.01
C ASN A 96 -6.19 -14.98 1.32
N ILE A 97 -6.74 -13.85 1.73
CA ILE A 97 -7.53 -13.69 2.95
C ILE A 97 -8.91 -13.11 2.63
N ASP A 98 -9.80 -13.20 3.59
CA ASP A 98 -11.09 -12.52 3.61
C ASP A 98 -11.30 -11.81 4.98
N PHE A 99 -12.45 -11.20 5.17
CA PHE A 99 -12.78 -10.47 6.40
C PHE A 99 -12.80 -11.40 7.62
N GLU A 100 -13.19 -12.66 7.44
CA GLU A 100 -13.21 -13.65 8.52
C GLU A 100 -11.80 -13.94 9.05
N VAL A 101 -10.77 -13.95 8.18
CA VAL A 101 -9.37 -14.10 8.62
C VAL A 101 -8.95 -12.93 9.51
N LEU A 102 -9.34 -11.70 9.18
CA LEU A 102 -9.04 -10.54 10.02
C LEU A 102 -9.76 -10.60 11.37
N HIS A 103 -11.00 -11.11 11.40
CA HIS A 103 -11.74 -11.37 12.65
C HIS A 103 -11.08 -12.47 13.49
N GLN A 104 -10.56 -13.53 12.89
CA GLN A 104 -9.83 -14.57 13.59
C GLN A 104 -8.55 -14.03 14.20
N LEU A 105 -7.77 -13.23 13.46
CA LEU A 105 -6.60 -12.55 13.98
C LEU A 105 -6.95 -11.62 15.16
N GLN A 106 -8.07 -10.89 15.08
CA GLN A 106 -8.54 -10.04 16.17
C GLN A 106 -8.90 -10.86 17.42
N ALA A 107 -9.69 -11.90 17.25
CA ALA A 107 -10.11 -12.78 18.36
C ALA A 107 -8.90 -13.47 18.99
N ASP A 108 -7.92 -13.88 18.19
CA ASP A 108 -6.73 -14.55 18.71
C ASP A 108 -5.82 -13.60 19.47
N ALA A 109 -5.63 -12.37 18.99
CA ALA A 109 -4.91 -11.33 19.71
C ALA A 109 -5.58 -11.02 21.09
N GLU A 110 -6.92 -10.94 21.13
CA GLU A 110 -7.67 -10.75 22.37
C GLU A 110 -7.52 -11.95 23.32
N ASN A 111 -7.62 -13.18 22.82
CA ASN A 111 -7.47 -14.40 23.59
C ASN A 111 -6.08 -14.55 24.19
N GLN A 112 -5.05 -14.09 23.50
CA GLN A 112 -3.68 -14.07 23.99
C GLN A 112 -3.38 -12.89 24.94
N GLY A 113 -4.34 -11.99 25.15
CA GLY A 113 -4.19 -10.83 26.02
C GLY A 113 -3.24 -9.77 25.44
N ILE A 114 -3.09 -9.74 24.12
CA ILE A 114 -2.30 -8.71 23.44
C ILE A 114 -3.00 -7.36 23.62
N THR A 115 -2.27 -6.37 24.11
CA THR A 115 -2.84 -5.06 24.44
C THR A 115 -2.94 -4.16 23.22
N PHE A 116 -4.01 -3.35 23.16
CA PHE A 116 -4.27 -2.38 22.11
C PHE A 116 -5.30 -1.32 22.54
N GLY A 117 -5.45 -0.27 21.76
CA GLY A 117 -6.50 0.73 21.90
C GLY A 117 -6.03 2.09 22.40
N SER A 118 -4.73 2.28 22.54
CA SER A 118 -4.09 3.57 22.81
C SER A 118 -2.59 3.42 22.64
N ASP A 119 -1.89 4.54 22.51
CA ASP A 119 -0.42 4.54 22.40
C ASP A 119 0.29 3.83 23.56
N GLY A 120 -0.27 3.94 24.78
CA GLY A 120 0.28 3.27 25.98
C GLY A 120 0.00 1.76 26.02
N GLN A 121 -0.74 1.22 25.04
CA GLN A 121 -1.08 -0.21 24.94
C GLN A 121 -0.43 -0.87 23.71
N ILE A 122 0.42 -0.17 22.98
CA ILE A 122 1.18 -0.74 21.85
C ILE A 122 2.13 -1.80 22.43
N PRO A 123 2.12 -3.06 21.91
CA PRO A 123 3.05 -4.09 22.35
C PRO A 123 4.50 -3.68 22.06
N SER A 124 5.35 -3.77 23.08
CA SER A 124 6.79 -3.54 22.93
C SER A 124 7.52 -4.71 22.29
N ASP A 125 6.94 -5.91 22.33
CA ASP A 125 7.40 -7.08 21.58
C ASP A 125 6.37 -7.39 20.48
N ARG A 126 6.70 -7.06 19.24
CA ARG A 126 5.80 -7.31 18.11
C ARG A 126 5.93 -8.75 17.54
N SER A 127 6.82 -9.56 18.05
CA SER A 127 6.92 -10.97 17.65
C SER A 127 5.68 -11.78 18.07
N VAL A 128 4.99 -11.36 19.12
CA VAL A 128 3.72 -11.96 19.57
C VAL A 128 2.59 -11.80 18.55
N LEU A 129 2.73 -10.90 17.57
CA LEU A 129 1.76 -10.63 16.51
C LEU A 129 1.96 -11.51 15.28
N GLN A 130 2.93 -12.43 15.32
CA GLN A 130 3.27 -13.31 14.21
C GLN A 130 2.72 -14.73 14.45
N ASN A 131 2.46 -15.44 13.34
CA ASN A 131 2.06 -16.86 13.39
C ASN A 131 0.79 -17.15 14.21
N LEU A 132 -0.17 -16.21 14.25
CA LEU A 132 -1.46 -16.41 14.87
C LEU A 132 -2.30 -17.40 14.05
N PRO A 133 -3.04 -18.32 14.69
CA PRO A 133 -3.80 -19.33 13.97
C PRO A 133 -5.00 -18.72 13.22
N THR A 134 -5.14 -19.08 11.95
CA THR A 134 -6.32 -18.71 11.14
C THR A 134 -6.72 -19.86 10.23
N LYS A 135 -7.91 -19.78 9.61
CA LYS A 135 -8.35 -20.74 8.61
C LYS A 135 -7.46 -20.77 7.36
N ALA A 136 -6.71 -19.70 7.10
CA ALA A 136 -5.75 -19.59 6.01
C ALA A 136 -4.34 -20.06 6.39
N GLY A 137 -4.17 -20.62 7.59
CA GLY A 137 -2.91 -21.01 8.18
C GLY A 137 -2.39 -19.99 9.21
N PRO A 138 -1.19 -20.19 9.75
CA PRO A 138 -0.55 -19.22 10.65
C PRO A 138 -0.22 -17.94 9.91
N LEU A 139 -0.80 -16.82 10.35
CA LEU A 139 -0.61 -15.48 9.77
C LEU A 139 -0.29 -14.47 10.88
N GLY A 140 -0.01 -13.25 10.49
CA GLY A 140 0.21 -12.15 11.43
C GLY A 140 0.95 -11.00 10.80
N GLU A 141 1.44 -10.11 11.63
CA GLU A 141 2.16 -8.93 11.19
C GLU A 141 3.36 -9.28 10.33
N GLY A 142 3.55 -8.56 9.25
CA GLY A 142 4.60 -8.82 8.28
C GLY A 142 4.21 -9.79 7.15
N THR A 143 3.10 -10.52 7.29
CA THR A 143 2.61 -11.41 6.23
C THR A 143 2.05 -10.61 5.09
N VAL A 144 2.47 -10.93 3.86
CA VAL A 144 1.82 -10.37 2.67
C VAL A 144 0.51 -11.07 2.41
N ALA A 145 -0.55 -10.29 2.24
CA ALA A 145 -1.88 -10.80 2.02
C ALA A 145 -2.58 -10.13 0.83
N ARG A 146 -3.55 -10.83 0.27
CA ARG A 146 -4.50 -10.31 -0.72
C ARG A 146 -5.91 -10.43 -0.21
N ILE A 147 -6.69 -9.38 -0.35
CA ILE A 147 -8.12 -9.37 -0.08
C ILE A 147 -8.88 -8.79 -1.27
N ALA A 148 -9.98 -9.45 -1.65
CA ALA A 148 -10.93 -8.89 -2.60
C ALA A 148 -12.03 -8.18 -1.82
N ALA A 149 -12.27 -6.90 -2.13
CA ALA A 149 -13.21 -6.06 -1.40
C ALA A 149 -13.75 -4.92 -2.28
N PHE A 150 -14.88 -4.37 -1.88
CA PHE A 150 -15.40 -3.11 -2.41
C PHE A 150 -14.85 -1.95 -1.60
N VAL A 151 -14.61 -0.81 -2.26
CA VAL A 151 -14.24 0.43 -1.56
C VAL A 151 -15.50 1.14 -1.13
N ILE A 152 -15.74 1.20 0.19
CA ILE A 152 -16.85 1.97 0.76
C ILE A 152 -16.50 3.45 0.80
N LYS A 153 -15.25 3.74 1.16
CA LYS A 153 -14.75 5.10 1.36
C LYS A 153 -13.24 5.13 1.23
N ALA A 154 -12.72 6.18 0.66
CA ALA A 154 -11.30 6.50 0.69
C ALA A 154 -11.11 7.98 0.97
N LYS A 155 -10.08 8.32 1.73
CA LYS A 155 -9.73 9.71 2.05
C LYS A 155 -8.27 9.80 2.48
N TYR A 156 -7.67 10.95 2.32
CA TYR A 156 -6.43 11.26 3.02
C TYR A 156 -6.69 11.30 4.53
N SER A 157 -5.91 10.54 5.29
CA SER A 157 -6.01 10.51 6.74
C SER A 157 -5.35 11.75 7.36
N ASN A 158 -5.83 12.13 8.52
CA ASN A 158 -5.22 13.11 9.42
C ASN A 158 -4.68 14.43 8.80
N VAL A 159 -5.19 14.86 7.65
CA VAL A 159 -4.87 16.16 7.06
C VAL A 159 -5.15 17.28 8.06
N GLY A 160 -4.18 18.16 8.27
CA GLY A 160 -4.22 19.23 9.27
C GLY A 160 -3.82 18.83 10.69
N LYS A 161 -3.59 17.52 10.95
CA LYS A 161 -3.14 17.02 12.26
C LYS A 161 -1.83 16.24 12.17
N GLY A 162 -1.67 15.46 11.12
CA GLY A 162 -0.56 14.56 10.88
C GLY A 162 -0.55 13.31 11.78
N GLU A 163 0.15 12.29 11.35
CA GLU A 163 0.37 11.05 12.08
C GLU A 163 1.84 10.89 12.47
N SER A 164 2.09 10.14 13.55
CA SER A 164 3.46 9.86 14.00
C SER A 164 4.28 9.16 12.92
N VAL A 165 3.71 8.18 12.25
CA VAL A 165 4.38 7.40 11.18
C VAL A 165 4.87 8.29 10.04
N ASN A 166 4.13 9.34 9.72
CA ASN A 166 4.42 10.30 8.65
C ASN A 166 5.04 11.61 9.18
N CYS A 167 5.79 11.55 10.28
CA CYS A 167 6.47 12.68 10.91
C CYS A 167 5.58 13.89 11.16
N LYS A 168 4.28 13.65 11.40
CA LYS A 168 3.27 14.69 11.65
C LYS A 168 3.10 15.68 10.49
N GLN A 169 3.35 15.25 9.26
CA GLN A 169 3.01 16.03 8.08
C GLN A 169 1.51 16.33 8.05
N THR A 170 1.13 17.53 7.64
CA THR A 170 -0.26 18.00 7.73
C THR A 170 -0.94 18.20 6.37
N ASP A 171 -0.19 18.09 5.29
CA ASP A 171 -0.72 18.15 3.92
C ASP A 171 -1.22 16.78 3.43
N ARG A 172 -1.81 16.74 2.24
CA ARG A 172 -2.34 15.51 1.64
C ARG A 172 -1.23 14.58 1.20
N GLU A 173 -0.17 15.14 0.64
CA GLU A 173 0.94 14.37 0.07
C GLU A 173 1.73 13.63 1.14
N GLY A 174 1.85 14.23 2.31
CA GLY A 174 2.52 13.65 3.47
C GLY A 174 1.64 12.77 4.36
N ASN A 175 0.40 12.42 3.97
CA ASN A 175 -0.48 11.58 4.77
C ASN A 175 -0.96 10.33 4.01
N ASP A 176 -1.29 9.27 4.75
CA ASP A 176 -1.82 8.04 4.19
C ASP A 176 -3.17 8.26 3.48
N ILE A 177 -3.48 7.43 2.50
CA ILE A 177 -4.85 7.27 2.02
C ILE A 177 -5.48 6.12 2.81
N HIS A 178 -6.39 6.45 3.70
CA HIS A 178 -7.18 5.49 4.47
C HIS A 178 -8.38 5.01 3.64
N ILE A 179 -8.50 3.70 3.50
CA ILE A 179 -9.48 3.03 2.67
C ILE A 179 -10.33 2.11 3.55
N VAL A 180 -11.64 2.32 3.51
CA VAL A 180 -12.62 1.48 4.17
C VAL A 180 -13.09 0.43 3.18
N LEU A 181 -12.84 -0.84 3.50
CA LEU A 181 -13.12 -2.00 2.67
C LEU A 181 -14.37 -2.71 3.14
N GLY A 182 -15.27 -3.04 2.22
CA GLY A 182 -16.51 -3.78 2.49
C GLY A 182 -16.60 -5.08 1.70
N GLU A 183 -17.35 -6.03 2.23
CA GLU A 183 -17.67 -7.28 1.54
C GLU A 183 -18.67 -7.08 0.38
N LYS A 184 -19.43 -5.97 0.41
CA LYS A 184 -20.49 -5.67 -0.55
C LYS A 184 -20.36 -4.24 -1.06
N SER A 185 -20.70 -4.02 -2.32
CA SER A 185 -20.65 -2.70 -2.96
C SER A 185 -21.60 -1.66 -2.33
N ASN A 186 -22.65 -2.09 -1.66
CA ASN A 186 -23.65 -1.23 -1.02
C ASN A 186 -23.57 -1.30 0.51
N GLN A 187 -22.44 -1.71 1.07
CA GLN A 187 -22.26 -1.75 2.51
C GLN A 187 -22.11 -0.32 3.03
N ASP A 188 -22.95 0.07 4.00
CA ASP A 188 -22.93 1.36 4.68
C ASP A 188 -22.44 1.28 6.14
N ASP A 189 -22.39 0.07 6.70
CA ASP A 189 -21.88 -0.17 8.05
C ASP A 189 -20.34 -0.26 8.05
N GLU A 190 -19.72 0.86 8.37
CA GLU A 190 -18.26 0.90 8.53
C GLU A 190 -17.76 0.02 9.69
N CYS A 191 -18.59 -0.35 10.66
CA CYS A 191 -18.18 -1.23 11.76
C CYS A 191 -18.02 -2.70 11.34
N SER A 192 -18.55 -3.07 10.18
CA SER A 192 -18.33 -4.38 9.56
C SER A 192 -17.23 -4.35 8.50
N SER A 193 -16.49 -3.25 8.39
CA SER A 193 -15.43 -3.06 7.39
C SER A 193 -14.06 -3.52 7.87
N ALA A 194 -13.14 -3.68 6.91
CA ALA A 194 -11.71 -3.73 7.12
C ALA A 194 -11.05 -2.42 6.68
N THR A 195 -9.79 -2.25 7.04
CA THR A 195 -8.99 -1.08 6.66
C THR A 195 -7.82 -1.49 5.76
N ALA A 196 -7.53 -0.66 4.77
CA ALA A 196 -6.27 -0.66 4.05
C ALA A 196 -5.71 0.76 4.00
N GLU A 197 -4.39 0.90 4.02
CA GLU A 197 -3.74 2.21 3.99
C GLU A 197 -2.60 2.25 2.97
N MET A 198 -2.61 3.31 2.14
CA MET A 198 -1.55 3.59 1.18
C MET A 198 -0.62 4.64 1.75
N SER A 199 0.62 4.24 2.04
CA SER A 199 1.62 5.13 2.60
C SER A 199 2.08 6.21 1.62
N PRO A 200 2.27 7.46 2.05
CA PRO A 200 2.82 8.53 1.22
C PRO A 200 4.27 8.27 0.78
N HIS A 201 4.99 7.42 1.49
CA HIS A 201 6.36 7.02 1.14
C HIS A 201 6.44 6.09 -0.07
N PHE A 202 5.31 5.48 -0.47
CA PHE A 202 5.36 4.32 -1.33
C PHE A 202 4.31 4.33 -2.45
N ARG A 203 3.19 5.04 -2.27
CA ARG A 203 2.11 5.05 -3.25
C ARG A 203 2.52 5.75 -4.55
N PRO A 204 2.14 5.22 -5.72
CA PRO A 204 2.28 5.95 -6.98
C PRO A 204 1.53 7.29 -6.94
N ASP A 205 2.06 8.31 -7.59
CA ASP A 205 1.44 9.64 -7.72
C ASP A 205 0.01 9.59 -8.32
N THR A 206 -0.30 8.52 -9.05
CA THR A 206 -1.63 8.28 -9.64
C THR A 206 -2.66 7.74 -8.66
N TRP A 207 -2.25 7.32 -7.47
CA TRP A 207 -3.16 6.82 -6.45
C TRP A 207 -3.71 7.98 -5.63
N ASP A 208 -4.98 8.27 -5.85
CA ASP A 208 -5.76 9.29 -5.17
C ASP A 208 -7.07 8.68 -4.66
N PRO A 209 -7.65 9.17 -3.56
CA PRO A 209 -8.92 8.65 -3.06
C PRO A 209 -10.05 8.62 -4.10
N SER A 210 -10.09 9.59 -5.02
CA SER A 210 -11.13 9.66 -6.07
C SER A 210 -11.05 8.49 -7.03
N VAL A 211 -9.85 8.05 -7.40
CA VAL A 211 -9.65 6.91 -8.30
C VAL A 211 -10.27 5.63 -7.74
N LEU A 212 -10.27 5.49 -6.41
CA LEU A 212 -10.88 4.36 -5.73
C LEU A 212 -12.40 4.51 -5.58
N THR A 213 -12.87 5.73 -5.34
CA THR A 213 -14.30 5.99 -5.06
C THR A 213 -15.14 6.22 -6.31
N ASP A 214 -14.52 6.63 -7.42
CA ASP A 214 -15.21 6.82 -8.70
C ASP A 214 -15.73 5.49 -9.30
N HIS A 215 -15.22 4.36 -8.78
CA HIS A 215 -15.60 3.01 -9.16
C HIS A 215 -15.96 2.14 -7.96
N ASN A 216 -16.62 2.70 -6.97
CA ASN A 216 -16.96 2.00 -5.72
C ASN A 216 -17.92 0.81 -5.90
N GLU A 217 -18.61 0.69 -7.04
CA GLU A 217 -19.39 -0.48 -7.43
C GLU A 217 -18.53 -1.64 -7.94
N ARG A 218 -17.23 -1.42 -8.20
CA ARG A 218 -16.30 -2.43 -8.70
C ARG A 218 -15.63 -3.15 -7.54
N LEU A 219 -15.37 -4.43 -7.78
CA LEU A 219 -14.57 -5.24 -6.87
C LEU A 219 -13.08 -4.92 -7.09
N TYR A 220 -12.38 -4.61 -6.03
CA TYR A 220 -10.94 -4.40 -5.99
C TYR A 220 -10.23 -5.55 -5.33
N ARG A 221 -8.97 -5.75 -5.65
CA ARG A 221 -8.05 -6.65 -4.97
C ARG A 221 -6.89 -5.84 -4.41
N PHE A 222 -6.80 -5.79 -3.09
CA PHE A 222 -5.69 -5.13 -2.40
C PHE A 222 -4.63 -6.15 -2.03
N THR A 223 -3.39 -5.85 -2.33
CA THR A 223 -2.22 -6.60 -1.87
C THR A 223 -1.42 -5.71 -0.93
N GLY A 224 -1.12 -6.19 0.27
CA GLY A 224 -0.39 -5.42 1.26
C GLY A 224 0.12 -6.30 2.39
N GLN A 225 0.78 -5.68 3.36
CA GLN A 225 1.21 -6.35 4.58
C GLN A 225 0.06 -6.39 5.58
N ILE A 226 -0.15 -7.52 6.25
CA ILE A 226 -0.97 -7.56 7.46
C ILE A 226 -0.23 -6.79 8.56
N PHE A 227 -0.91 -5.84 9.15
CA PHE A 227 -0.40 -4.97 10.20
C PHE A 227 -1.38 -4.88 11.36
N PHE A 228 -0.86 -4.83 12.59
CA PHE A 228 -1.65 -4.69 13.83
C PHE A 228 -1.57 -3.25 14.33
N ASP A 229 -2.62 -2.47 14.10
CA ASP A 229 -2.70 -1.08 14.53
C ASP A 229 -3.12 -0.96 16.00
N ALA A 230 -2.18 -1.19 16.90
CA ALA A 230 -2.43 -1.25 18.33
C ALA A 230 -2.85 0.09 18.98
N SER A 231 -2.70 1.21 18.29
CA SER A 231 -3.12 2.53 18.80
C SER A 231 -4.64 2.74 18.78
N HIS A 232 -5.37 1.87 18.09
CA HIS A 232 -6.82 1.98 17.91
C HIS A 232 -7.59 0.79 18.48
N ARG A 233 -8.93 0.87 18.42
CA ARG A 233 -9.87 -0.18 18.81
C ARG A 233 -10.81 -0.50 17.66
N PRO A 234 -11.27 -1.76 17.53
CA PRO A 234 -12.40 -2.05 16.66
C PRO A 234 -13.67 -1.37 17.19
N CYS A 235 -14.70 -1.34 16.39
CA CYS A 235 -16.01 -0.87 16.86
C CYS A 235 -16.46 -1.65 18.09
N SER A 236 -16.96 -0.90 19.07
CA SER A 236 -17.67 -1.49 20.21
C SER A 236 -19.04 -2.03 19.78
N PRO A 237 -19.69 -2.90 20.59
CA PRO A 237 -21.00 -3.46 20.25
C PRO A 237 -22.10 -2.41 20.02
N ASP A 238 -21.93 -1.18 20.52
CA ASP A 238 -22.83 -0.06 20.28
C ASP A 238 -22.46 0.76 19.02
N GLY A 239 -21.58 0.24 18.18
CA GLY A 239 -21.22 0.82 16.88
C GLY A 239 -20.28 2.03 16.96
N LYS A 240 -19.60 2.23 18.08
CA LYS A 240 -18.63 3.31 18.23
C LYS A 240 -17.21 2.83 17.93
N GLY A 241 -16.49 3.63 17.16
CA GLY A 241 -15.09 3.39 16.79
C GLY A 241 -14.52 4.61 16.08
N SER A 242 -13.19 4.78 16.15
CA SER A 242 -12.48 5.82 15.41
C SER A 242 -11.04 5.33 15.12
N PRO A 243 -10.74 4.94 13.85
CA PRO A 243 -11.68 4.73 12.77
C PRO A 243 -12.68 3.61 13.05
N LYS A 244 -13.83 3.64 12.35
CA LYS A 244 -14.80 2.53 12.42
C LYS A 244 -14.29 1.37 11.60
N ARG A 245 -14.22 0.16 12.20
CA ARG A 245 -13.79 -1.09 11.57
C ARG A 245 -14.10 -2.29 12.47
N SER A 246 -14.15 -3.48 11.89
CA SER A 246 -14.46 -4.71 12.62
C SER A 246 -13.26 -5.29 13.38
N ALA A 247 -12.06 -5.03 12.90
CA ALA A 247 -10.79 -5.49 13.49
C ALA A 247 -9.76 -4.36 13.40
N ILE A 248 -8.74 -4.37 14.28
CA ILE A 248 -7.61 -3.43 14.17
C ILE A 248 -6.49 -3.95 13.26
N TRP A 249 -6.63 -5.17 12.76
CA TRP A 249 -5.79 -5.70 11.70
C TRP A 249 -6.16 -5.07 10.37
N GLU A 250 -5.16 -4.61 9.64
CA GLU A 250 -5.32 -3.89 8.39
C GLU A 250 -4.25 -4.30 7.36
N LEU A 251 -4.41 -3.89 6.12
CA LEU A 251 -3.34 -3.96 5.13
C LEU A 251 -2.57 -2.63 5.13
N HIS A 252 -1.38 -2.63 5.72
CA HIS A 252 -0.52 -1.47 5.79
C HIS A 252 0.98 -1.85 5.72
N PRO A 253 1.73 -1.34 4.76
CA PRO A 253 1.25 -0.57 3.61
C PRO A 253 0.60 -1.45 2.53
N VAL A 254 -0.23 -0.83 1.71
CA VAL A 254 -0.73 -1.43 0.47
C VAL A 254 0.38 -1.39 -0.57
N TYR A 255 0.71 -2.54 -1.15
CA TYR A 255 1.74 -2.70 -2.19
C TYR A 255 1.17 -2.69 -3.61
N GLY A 256 -0.08 -3.07 -3.78
CA GLY A 256 -0.73 -3.12 -5.06
C GLY A 256 -2.25 -3.07 -4.94
N VAL A 257 -2.87 -2.50 -5.95
CA VAL A 257 -4.32 -2.47 -6.10
C VAL A 257 -4.66 -2.85 -7.52
N ASP A 258 -5.54 -3.83 -7.63
CA ASP A 258 -6.10 -4.26 -8.90
C ASP A 258 -7.61 -4.04 -8.89
N ILE A 259 -8.19 -3.84 -10.06
CA ILE A 259 -9.63 -3.79 -10.26
C ILE A 259 -10.10 -5.03 -11.02
N CYS A 260 -11.23 -5.58 -10.65
CA CYS A 260 -11.81 -6.73 -11.35
C CYS A 260 -12.05 -6.39 -12.82
N ALA A 261 -11.53 -7.19 -13.76
CA ALA A 261 -11.71 -6.97 -15.19
C ALA A 261 -13.16 -7.20 -15.63
N ASP A 262 -13.89 -8.10 -14.94
CA ASP A 262 -15.31 -8.36 -15.22
C ASP A 262 -16.18 -7.26 -14.59
N PRO A 263 -16.96 -6.50 -15.39
CA PRO A 263 -17.86 -5.49 -14.87
C PRO A 263 -18.94 -6.06 -13.91
N SER A 264 -19.19 -7.35 -13.97
CA SER A 264 -20.12 -8.04 -13.06
C SER A 264 -19.48 -8.49 -11.75
N ASN A 265 -18.20 -8.13 -11.53
CA ASN A 265 -17.42 -8.47 -10.34
C ASN A 265 -17.24 -9.98 -10.07
N ASN A 266 -17.27 -10.82 -11.13
CA ASN A 266 -17.06 -12.26 -11.02
C ASN A 266 -15.55 -12.60 -11.01
N CYS A 267 -14.77 -11.94 -10.19
CA CYS A 267 -13.36 -12.18 -10.04
C CYS A 267 -13.08 -12.96 -8.75
N THR A 268 -12.25 -13.99 -8.85
CA THR A 268 -11.74 -14.71 -7.67
C THR A 268 -10.36 -14.17 -7.32
N VAL A 269 -10.07 -14.04 -6.05
CA VAL A 269 -8.85 -13.41 -5.53
C VAL A 269 -7.56 -14.08 -6.02
N ASP A 270 -7.62 -15.38 -6.31
CA ASP A 270 -6.51 -16.25 -6.71
C ASP A 270 -6.26 -16.33 -8.22
N ASN A 271 -7.19 -15.86 -9.06
CA ASN A 271 -7.02 -15.90 -10.51
C ASN A 271 -6.51 -14.54 -11.03
N ASP A 272 -5.19 -14.42 -11.17
CA ASP A 272 -4.55 -13.17 -11.59
C ASP A 272 -5.01 -12.65 -12.96
N GLN A 273 -5.52 -13.53 -13.85
CA GLN A 273 -6.03 -13.12 -15.17
C GLN A 273 -7.33 -12.30 -15.10
N ASN A 274 -8.02 -12.34 -13.97
CA ASN A 274 -9.27 -11.62 -13.77
C ASN A 274 -9.04 -10.17 -13.28
N TRP A 275 -7.80 -9.76 -13.06
CA TRP A 275 -7.47 -8.50 -12.42
C TRP A 275 -6.62 -7.62 -13.32
N VAL A 276 -6.92 -6.32 -13.30
CA VAL A 276 -6.18 -5.28 -13.99
C VAL A 276 -5.62 -4.32 -12.95
N ALA A 277 -4.34 -4.04 -13.04
CA ALA A 277 -3.72 -3.10 -12.12
C ALA A 277 -4.39 -1.73 -12.16
N LEU A 278 -4.61 -1.12 -11.01
CA LEU A 278 -5.27 0.19 -10.90
C LEU A 278 -4.56 1.25 -11.74
N SER A 279 -3.23 1.27 -11.76
CA SER A 279 -2.41 2.18 -12.57
C SER A 279 -2.68 2.05 -14.07
N ASP A 280 -3.07 0.86 -14.52
CA ASP A 280 -3.33 0.56 -15.93
C ASP A 280 -4.81 0.78 -16.28
N SER A 281 -5.69 0.72 -15.29
CA SER A 281 -7.14 0.93 -15.48
C SER A 281 -7.51 2.41 -15.63
N VAL A 282 -6.73 3.31 -15.06
CA VAL A 282 -6.95 4.76 -15.11
C VAL A 282 -6.39 5.32 -16.41
N GLY A 283 -6.98 5.01 -17.55
CA GLY A 283 -6.70 5.73 -18.78
C GLY A 283 -6.61 4.96 -20.10
N THR A 284 -6.69 3.66 -20.16
CA THR A 284 -6.47 2.96 -21.43
C THR A 284 -7.55 2.00 -21.92
N GLY A 285 -8.54 1.63 -21.18
CA GLY A 285 -9.63 0.76 -21.67
C GLY A 285 -9.20 -0.58 -22.31
N THR A 286 -7.91 -0.92 -22.24
CA THR A 286 -7.35 -2.14 -22.80
C THR A 286 -6.65 -2.94 -21.70
N PRO A 287 -7.02 -4.19 -21.45
CA PRO A 287 -6.37 -5.01 -20.43
C PRO A 287 -4.90 -5.27 -20.82
N PRO A 288 -3.97 -5.23 -19.85
CA PRO A 288 -2.57 -5.54 -20.11
C PRO A 288 -2.39 -7.02 -20.44
N THR A 289 -1.57 -7.28 -21.42
CA THR A 289 -1.37 -8.62 -22.01
C THR A 289 -0.35 -9.47 -21.23
N GLU A 290 0.35 -8.95 -20.26
CA GLU A 290 1.30 -9.72 -19.43
C GLU A 290 1.48 -9.13 -18.02
N THR A 291 1.26 -9.96 -17.02
CA THR A 291 1.63 -9.68 -15.63
C THR A 291 3.14 -9.89 -15.49
N ARG A 292 3.93 -8.87 -15.65
CA ARG A 292 5.35 -8.91 -15.27
C ARG A 292 5.50 -8.52 -13.81
N LEU A 293 5.99 -9.46 -13.02
CA LEU A 293 6.56 -9.23 -11.71
C LEU A 293 7.80 -8.33 -11.86
N TRP A 294 7.70 -7.08 -11.42
CA TRP A 294 8.82 -6.15 -11.42
C TRP A 294 9.46 -6.09 -10.04
N LEU A 295 10.53 -6.86 -9.87
CA LEU A 295 11.59 -6.46 -8.93
C LEU A 295 12.43 -5.38 -9.63
N PRO A 296 12.93 -4.36 -8.94
CA PRO A 296 13.92 -3.46 -9.52
C PRO A 296 15.09 -4.27 -10.08
N GLU A 297 15.48 -4.04 -11.32
CA GLU A 297 16.55 -4.81 -11.98
C GLU A 297 17.89 -4.84 -11.21
N ASN A 298 18.12 -3.85 -10.36
CA ASN A 298 19.29 -3.78 -9.49
C ASN A 298 19.27 -4.82 -8.36
N LEU A 299 18.11 -5.38 -7.99
CA LEU A 299 17.99 -6.42 -6.97
C LEU A 299 18.24 -7.83 -7.53
N LEU A 300 18.19 -7.99 -8.85
CA LEU A 300 18.45 -9.28 -9.53
C LEU A 300 19.93 -9.57 -9.77
N LYS A 301 20.82 -8.63 -9.49
CA LYS A 301 22.24 -8.73 -9.92
C LYS A 301 23.23 -9.25 -8.91
N GLU A 302 22.90 -9.51 -7.65
CA GLU A 302 23.88 -10.04 -6.69
C GLU A 302 23.34 -11.17 -5.80
N SER A 303 23.33 -12.38 -6.33
CA SER A 303 23.65 -13.57 -5.54
C SER A 303 24.91 -14.18 -6.13
N PRO A 304 26.09 -13.94 -5.54
CA PRO A 304 27.24 -14.74 -5.91
C PRO A 304 26.98 -16.16 -5.44
N ALA A 305 26.88 -17.07 -6.39
CA ALA A 305 26.92 -18.49 -6.14
C ALA A 305 28.13 -18.79 -5.25
N ARG A 306 27.87 -19.12 -4.00
CA ARG A 306 28.90 -19.61 -3.09
C ARG A 306 29.38 -20.96 -3.62
N ALA A 307 30.53 -20.94 -4.26
CA ALA A 307 31.23 -22.13 -4.66
C ALA A 307 31.49 -23.00 -3.41
N ALA A 308 31.02 -24.22 -3.46
CA ALA A 308 31.34 -25.22 -2.47
C ALA A 308 32.84 -25.50 -2.49
N PRO A 309 33.55 -25.52 -1.35
CA PRO A 309 34.91 -25.97 -1.33
C PRO A 309 34.94 -27.50 -1.42
N SER A 310 35.48 -28.01 -2.53
CA SER A 310 35.98 -29.38 -2.64
C SER A 310 37.24 -29.47 -1.83
N GLY A 311 37.21 -30.23 -0.75
CA GLY A 311 38.37 -30.52 0.08
C GLY A 311 38.18 -31.81 0.82
N GLN A 312 38.64 -32.90 0.20
CA GLN A 312 38.94 -34.15 0.91
C GLN A 312 40.12 -33.93 1.83
N GLY A 313 40.03 -34.38 3.07
CA GLY A 313 41.13 -34.40 4.02
C GLY A 313 40.78 -35.29 5.21
N HIS A 314 41.34 -36.45 5.20
CA HIS A 314 41.31 -37.47 6.25
C HIS A 314 41.95 -37.00 7.58
N LEU A 315 41.49 -37.65 8.65
CA LEU A 315 42.20 -38.12 9.85
C LEU A 315 42.02 -37.35 11.17
N ALA A 316 41.66 -38.18 12.11
CA ALA A 316 42.11 -38.35 13.49
C ALA A 316 41.27 -37.71 14.61
N HIS A 317 40.54 -38.58 15.29
CA HIS A 317 40.15 -38.41 16.70
C HIS A 317 41.36 -38.31 17.63
N PRO A 318 41.27 -37.60 18.75
CA PRO A 318 41.36 -38.28 20.02
C PRO A 318 40.23 -37.95 21.01
N ALA A 319 39.93 -38.95 21.79
CA ALA A 319 39.05 -38.92 22.94
C ALA A 319 39.68 -38.16 24.12
N SER A 320 38.87 -37.44 24.90
CA SER A 320 39.11 -37.21 26.34
C SER A 320 37.81 -36.69 26.96
N GLN A 321 37.16 -37.49 27.78
CA GLN A 321 37.14 -37.50 29.23
C GLN A 321 36.42 -36.33 29.87
N PHE A 322 35.17 -36.60 30.28
CA PHE A 322 34.43 -35.81 31.29
C PHE A 322 34.70 -36.38 32.69
N PRO A 323 34.84 -35.53 33.71
CA PRO A 323 34.67 -35.94 35.10
C PRO A 323 33.21 -35.78 35.55
N PRO A 324 32.77 -36.56 36.57
CA PRO A 324 31.40 -36.59 37.05
C PRO A 324 31.08 -35.46 38.03
N PRO A 325 29.76 -35.23 38.31
CA PRO A 325 29.31 -34.16 39.20
C PRO A 325 29.43 -34.55 40.68
N LEU A 326 29.66 -33.54 41.50
CA LEU A 326 29.28 -33.48 42.90
C LEU A 326 28.05 -32.63 43.06
#